data_30f2b81ac5b75c7adca5205be74fcfc2
#
_entry.id   30f2b81ac5b75c7adca5205be74fcfc2
#
_cell.length_a   1.000
_cell.length_b   1.000
_cell.length_c   1.000
_cell.angle_alpha   90.00
_cell.angle_beta   90.00
_cell.angle_gamma   90.00
#
_symmetry.space_group_name_H-M   'P 1'
#
loop_
_entity.id
_entity.type
_entity.pdbx_description
1 polymer ?
#
loop_
_entity_poly.entity_id
_entity_poly.type
_entity_poly.pdbx_seq_one_letter_code
_entity_poly.pdbx_strand_id
1 'polypeptide(L)'
;MMGAHARPRAAAGEAAGGPSRVMAIAGSLRRDSLNRRLIEAAADCAPEGIEVCVYRGLGELPPFNQDLETGAFAAGPVRELCEQVAAAQGLLIATPEYNHSVPGVLKNAIDWLSRPSAGAVLAGKPVAVVGASGGRWGTRLAQAAVRQALFATESLLVTAPALYLAQTDGPFDASGYLADEAARGALRQILQALAQIMRTRA
;
A
#
# COMPACT_ATOMS: atom_id res chain seq x y z
N MET A 1 -17.33 -25.23 -27.13
CA MET A 1 -18.21 -24.92 -25.99
C MET A 1 -17.35 -24.32 -24.89
N MET A 2 -17.36 -22.99 -24.75
CA MET A 2 -16.57 -22.28 -23.71
C MET A 2 -17.46 -22.16 -22.46
N GLY A 3 -17.06 -22.85 -21.39
CA GLY A 3 -17.75 -22.77 -20.10
C GLY A 3 -17.48 -21.42 -19.44
N ALA A 4 -18.52 -20.64 -19.23
CA ALA A 4 -18.49 -19.41 -18.46
C ALA A 4 -18.29 -19.76 -16.99
N HIS A 5 -17.09 -19.49 -16.43
CA HIS A 5 -16.88 -19.54 -15.00
C HIS A 5 -17.61 -18.36 -14.36
N ALA A 6 -18.70 -18.65 -13.66
CA ALA A 6 -19.40 -17.68 -12.83
C ALA A 6 -18.46 -17.25 -11.69
N ARG A 7 -18.15 -15.95 -11.62
CA ARG A 7 -17.43 -15.33 -10.52
C ARG A 7 -18.30 -15.40 -9.24
N PRO A 8 -17.78 -15.81 -8.09
CA PRO A 8 -18.51 -15.66 -6.85
C PRO A 8 -18.69 -14.16 -6.57
N ARG A 9 -19.95 -13.72 -6.44
CA ARG A 9 -20.29 -12.41 -5.92
C ARG A 9 -19.84 -12.36 -4.46
N ALA A 10 -18.85 -11.52 -4.16
CA ALA A 10 -18.56 -11.16 -2.79
C ALA A 10 -19.82 -10.57 -2.16
N ALA A 11 -20.24 -11.11 -1.03
CA ALA A 11 -21.39 -10.61 -0.29
C ALA A 11 -21.09 -9.15 0.10
N ALA A 12 -21.95 -8.24 -0.36
CA ALA A 12 -21.98 -6.85 0.09
C ALA A 12 -22.30 -6.85 1.59
N GLY A 13 -21.28 -6.72 2.41
CA GLY A 13 -21.43 -6.40 3.83
C GLY A 13 -21.96 -4.97 3.92
N GLU A 14 -23.13 -4.80 4.53
CA GLU A 14 -23.72 -3.51 4.87
C GLU A 14 -22.67 -2.65 5.58
N ALA A 15 -22.54 -1.41 5.15
CA ALA A 15 -21.68 -0.41 5.74
C ALA A 15 -22.13 -0.12 7.18
N ALA A 16 -21.57 -0.82 8.14
CA ALA A 16 -21.60 -0.39 9.53
C ALA A 16 -20.87 0.96 9.60
N GLY A 17 -21.47 1.99 10.17
CA GLY A 17 -21.08 3.40 10.11
C GLY A 17 -19.75 3.80 10.78
N GLY A 18 -18.69 3.06 10.54
CA GLY A 18 -17.32 3.35 10.97
C GLY A 18 -16.46 3.92 9.84
N PRO A 19 -15.25 4.44 10.17
CA PRO A 19 -14.32 4.97 9.18
C PRO A 19 -13.87 3.87 8.20
N SER A 20 -13.70 4.24 6.93
CA SER A 20 -13.12 3.35 5.93
C SER A 20 -11.63 3.14 6.23
N ARG A 21 -11.20 1.88 6.30
CA ARG A 21 -9.83 1.53 6.68
C ARG A 21 -8.92 1.46 5.46
N VAL A 22 -7.80 2.15 5.54
CA VAL A 22 -6.69 2.10 4.57
C VAL A 22 -5.50 1.45 5.27
N MET A 23 -5.08 0.28 4.79
CA MET A 23 -3.84 -0.34 5.25
C MET A 23 -2.65 0.40 4.62
N ALA A 24 -1.66 0.79 5.43
CA ALA A 24 -0.46 1.48 4.95
C ALA A 24 0.79 0.62 5.14
N ILE A 25 1.57 0.44 4.06
CA ILE A 25 2.79 -0.37 4.03
C ILE A 25 3.97 0.52 3.65
N ALA A 26 5.00 0.59 4.53
CA ALA A 26 6.27 1.23 4.22
C ALA A 26 7.27 0.20 3.68
N GLY A 27 7.74 0.35 2.44
CA GLY A 27 8.66 -0.56 1.76
C GLY A 27 10.11 -0.52 2.27
N SER A 28 10.35 -0.01 3.47
CA SER A 28 11.69 0.10 4.06
C SER A 28 11.73 -0.45 5.48
N LEU A 29 12.70 -1.32 5.75
CA LEU A 29 12.91 -1.90 7.08
C LEU A 29 13.83 -1.04 7.99
N ARG A 30 14.38 0.06 7.47
CA ARG A 30 15.25 0.94 8.27
C ARG A 30 14.48 1.52 9.45
N ARG A 31 15.15 1.63 10.61
CA ARG A 31 14.58 2.24 11.82
C ARG A 31 14.13 3.68 11.55
N ASP A 32 14.99 4.47 10.92
CA ASP A 32 14.73 5.88 10.57
C ASP A 32 14.27 6.00 9.11
N SER A 33 13.26 5.21 8.73
CA SER A 33 12.73 5.21 7.38
C SER A 33 11.86 6.43 7.12
N LEU A 34 12.21 7.23 6.12
CA LEU A 34 11.38 8.35 5.64
C LEU A 34 10.01 7.87 5.15
N ASN A 35 9.94 6.67 4.58
CA ASN A 35 8.68 6.11 4.11
C ASN A 35 7.78 5.64 5.25
N ARG A 36 8.37 5.23 6.40
CA ARG A 36 7.60 5.00 7.62
C ARG A 36 7.01 6.31 8.14
N ARG A 37 7.84 7.35 8.27
CA ARG A 37 7.38 8.69 8.67
C ARG A 37 6.30 9.23 7.72
N LEU A 38 6.42 8.95 6.42
CA LEU A 38 5.44 9.36 5.42
C LEU A 38 4.07 8.70 5.61
N ILE A 39 4.02 7.40 5.93
CA ILE A 39 2.73 6.74 6.21
C ILE A 39 2.16 7.12 7.58
N GLU A 40 3.01 7.44 8.56
CA GLU A 40 2.58 8.00 9.85
C GLU A 40 1.97 9.39 9.64
N ALA A 41 2.61 10.25 8.84
CA ALA A 41 2.04 11.53 8.44
C ALA A 41 0.73 11.39 7.64
N ALA A 42 0.57 10.31 6.86
CA ALA A 42 -0.68 10.02 6.18
C ALA A 42 -1.82 9.72 7.17
N ALA A 43 -1.53 9.04 8.29
CA ALA A 43 -2.49 8.83 9.35
C ALA A 43 -2.90 10.16 10.03
N ASP A 44 -1.92 11.03 10.30
CA ASP A 44 -2.15 12.35 10.94
C ASP A 44 -2.97 13.31 10.06
N CYS A 45 -2.84 13.22 8.75
CA CYS A 45 -3.54 14.11 7.81
C CYS A 45 -4.68 13.42 7.04
N ALA A 46 -5.12 12.25 7.52
CA ALA A 46 -6.23 11.53 6.91
C ALA A 46 -7.51 12.38 6.91
N PRO A 47 -8.27 12.41 5.79
CA PRO A 47 -9.55 13.09 5.77
C PRO A 47 -10.56 12.39 6.69
N GLU A 48 -11.58 13.14 7.10
CA GLU A 48 -12.69 12.60 7.91
C GLU A 48 -13.28 11.33 7.26
N GLY A 49 -13.57 10.33 8.07
CA GLY A 49 -14.09 9.05 7.62
C GLY A 49 -13.05 8.08 7.06
N ILE A 50 -11.75 8.42 7.11
CA ILE A 50 -10.65 7.53 6.73
C ILE A 50 -9.77 7.23 7.94
N GLU A 51 -9.56 5.94 8.22
CA GLU A 51 -8.60 5.44 9.19
C GLU A 51 -7.40 4.81 8.47
N VAL A 52 -6.18 5.31 8.72
CA VAL A 52 -4.96 4.74 8.16
C VAL A 52 -4.30 3.83 9.20
N CYS A 53 -4.26 2.53 8.91
CA CYS A 53 -3.67 1.49 9.76
C CYS A 53 -2.30 1.09 9.24
N VAL A 54 -1.25 1.25 10.04
CA VAL A 54 0.14 0.98 9.62
C VAL A 54 0.49 -0.49 9.82
N TYR A 55 0.86 -1.19 8.75
CA TYR A 55 1.42 -2.55 8.82
C TYR A 55 2.90 -2.52 9.21
N ARG A 56 3.30 -3.33 10.21
CA ARG A 56 4.65 -3.32 10.74
C ARG A 56 5.43 -4.63 10.52
N GLY A 57 4.79 -5.68 10.04
CA GLY A 57 5.35 -7.03 9.88
C GLY A 57 6.10 -7.29 8.56
N LEU A 58 6.42 -6.26 7.76
CA LEU A 58 7.00 -6.45 6.42
C LEU A 58 8.33 -7.23 6.43
N GLY A 59 9.15 -7.07 7.48
CA GLY A 59 10.44 -7.75 7.63
C GLY A 59 10.35 -9.19 8.08
N GLU A 60 9.17 -9.66 8.47
CA GLU A 60 8.93 -11.02 8.98
C GLU A 60 8.48 -11.97 7.88
N LEU A 61 8.15 -11.42 6.70
CA LEU A 61 7.70 -12.23 5.57
C LEU A 61 8.85 -13.09 5.01
N PRO A 62 8.68 -14.41 4.90
CA PRO A 62 9.67 -15.26 4.24
C PRO A 62 9.78 -14.86 2.75
N PRO A 63 10.92 -15.12 2.10
CA PRO A 63 11.02 -15.01 0.66
C PRO A 63 9.91 -15.79 -0.04
N PHE A 64 9.27 -15.18 -1.04
CA PHE A 64 8.22 -15.85 -1.78
C PHE A 64 8.76 -17.12 -2.43
N ASN A 65 8.06 -18.22 -2.17
CA ASN A 65 8.28 -19.52 -2.79
C ASN A 65 6.91 -20.18 -2.97
N GLN A 66 6.56 -20.50 -4.21
CA GLN A 66 5.28 -21.11 -4.55
C GLN A 66 5.07 -22.47 -3.86
N ASP A 67 6.12 -23.24 -3.64
CA ASP A 67 6.04 -24.53 -2.96
C ASP A 67 5.60 -24.42 -1.50
N LEU A 68 5.76 -23.24 -0.90
CA LEU A 68 5.40 -22.94 0.48
C LEU A 68 3.99 -22.33 0.63
N GLU A 69 3.27 -22.06 -0.46
CA GLU A 69 1.99 -21.33 -0.41
C GLU A 69 1.01 -21.93 0.60
N THR A 70 0.78 -23.24 0.55
CA THR A 70 -0.20 -23.91 1.43
C THR A 70 0.15 -23.71 2.92
N GLY A 71 1.42 -23.85 3.30
CA GLY A 71 1.88 -23.67 4.68
C GLY A 71 1.88 -22.20 5.10
N ALA A 72 2.34 -21.30 4.23
CA ALA A 72 2.47 -19.87 4.52
C ALA A 72 1.11 -19.18 4.77
N PHE A 73 0.05 -19.63 4.07
CA PHE A 73 -1.30 -19.10 4.27
C PHE A 73 -2.07 -19.79 5.42
N ALA A 74 -1.58 -20.91 5.93
CA ALA A 74 -2.21 -21.57 7.06
C ALA A 74 -2.01 -20.82 8.38
N ALA A 75 -0.84 -20.21 8.57
CA ALA A 75 -0.51 -19.44 9.76
C ALA A 75 0.70 -18.50 9.50
N GLY A 76 0.97 -17.60 10.45
CA GLY A 76 2.16 -16.75 10.44
C GLY A 76 2.02 -15.45 9.66
N PRO A 77 3.15 -14.74 9.38
CA PRO A 77 3.16 -13.35 8.93
C PRO A 77 2.54 -13.15 7.54
N VAL A 78 2.60 -14.15 6.67
CA VAL A 78 1.96 -14.07 5.34
C VAL A 78 0.44 -14.04 5.46
N ARG A 79 -0.12 -14.94 6.27
CA ARG A 79 -1.55 -14.99 6.54
C ARG A 79 -2.03 -13.69 7.18
N GLU A 80 -1.31 -13.21 8.19
CA GLU A 80 -1.63 -11.96 8.88
C GLU A 80 -1.67 -10.76 7.90
N LEU A 81 -0.66 -10.64 7.02
CA LEU A 81 -0.63 -9.61 5.99
C LEU A 81 -1.86 -9.72 5.06
N CYS A 82 -2.18 -10.92 4.58
CA CYS A 82 -3.31 -11.14 3.69
C CYS A 82 -4.64 -10.80 4.36
N GLU A 83 -4.86 -11.21 5.61
CA GLU A 83 -6.06 -10.90 6.39
C GLU A 83 -6.22 -9.38 6.61
N GLN A 84 -5.15 -8.69 6.99
CA GLN A 84 -5.17 -7.25 7.20
C GLN A 84 -5.44 -6.47 5.91
N VAL A 85 -4.83 -6.87 4.78
CA VAL A 85 -5.08 -6.24 3.48
C VAL A 85 -6.49 -6.57 2.99
N ALA A 86 -6.98 -7.80 3.20
CA ALA A 86 -8.35 -8.17 2.82
C ALA A 86 -9.39 -7.34 3.59
N ALA A 87 -9.18 -7.13 4.88
CA ALA A 87 -10.09 -6.38 5.74
C ALA A 87 -10.10 -4.87 5.47
N ALA A 88 -9.06 -4.32 4.83
CA ALA A 88 -8.99 -2.91 4.48
C ALA A 88 -9.70 -2.62 3.15
N GLN A 89 -10.39 -1.47 3.07
CA GLN A 89 -11.05 -1.00 1.84
C GLN A 89 -10.05 -0.43 0.83
N GLY A 90 -8.88 0.03 1.29
CA GLY A 90 -7.82 0.56 0.44
C GLY A 90 -6.43 0.25 0.96
N LEU A 91 -5.44 0.45 0.12
CA LEU A 91 -4.02 0.24 0.42
C LEU A 91 -3.21 1.50 0.07
N LEU A 92 -2.36 1.95 0.99
CA LEU A 92 -1.36 3.00 0.76
C LEU A 92 0.04 2.38 0.84
N ILE A 93 0.82 2.50 -0.22
CA ILE A 93 2.20 2.01 -0.26
C ILE A 93 3.16 3.18 -0.32
N ALA A 94 4.06 3.29 0.67
CA ALA A 94 5.17 4.24 0.63
C ALA A 94 6.46 3.48 0.31
N THR A 95 7.07 3.75 -0.87
CA THR A 95 8.24 3.04 -1.35
C THR A 95 9.50 3.91 -1.31
N PRO A 96 10.63 3.46 -0.74
CA PRO A 96 11.93 4.00 -1.08
C PRO A 96 12.33 3.58 -2.49
N GLU A 97 13.43 4.13 -3.00
CA GLU A 97 14.02 3.71 -4.26
C GLU A 97 15.39 3.10 -4.00
N TYR A 98 15.57 1.83 -4.33
CA TYR A 98 16.86 1.14 -4.25
C TYR A 98 17.27 0.67 -5.64
N ASN A 99 18.46 1.10 -6.08
CA ASN A 99 18.97 0.76 -7.41
C ASN A 99 17.95 1.04 -8.53
N HIS A 100 17.28 2.20 -8.46
CA HIS A 100 16.25 2.65 -9.41
C HIS A 100 15.03 1.74 -9.53
N SER A 101 14.71 0.97 -8.49
CA SER A 101 13.57 0.03 -8.52
C SER A 101 12.89 -0.12 -7.16
N VAL A 102 11.84 -0.97 -7.14
CA VAL A 102 11.12 -1.38 -5.95
C VAL A 102 12.04 -2.15 -5.00
N PRO A 103 11.99 -1.90 -3.68
CA PRO A 103 12.74 -2.70 -2.70
C PRO A 103 12.32 -4.17 -2.71
N GLY A 104 13.28 -5.08 -2.55
CA GLY A 104 13.01 -6.53 -2.55
C GLY A 104 11.94 -6.96 -1.54
N VAL A 105 11.97 -6.41 -0.33
CA VAL A 105 10.98 -6.72 0.72
C VAL A 105 9.55 -6.29 0.35
N LEU A 106 9.39 -5.16 -0.36
CA LEU A 106 8.09 -4.71 -0.82
C LEU A 106 7.60 -5.54 -2.00
N LYS A 107 8.50 -5.87 -2.95
CA LYS A 107 8.16 -6.75 -4.07
C LYS A 107 7.74 -8.14 -3.54
N ASN A 108 8.46 -8.67 -2.55
CA ASN A 108 8.13 -9.92 -1.87
C ASN A 108 6.71 -9.90 -1.27
N ALA A 109 6.33 -8.81 -0.60
CA ALA A 109 4.98 -8.67 -0.06
C ALA A 109 3.91 -8.67 -1.16
N ILE A 110 4.16 -7.96 -2.29
CA ILE A 110 3.24 -7.94 -3.44
C ILE A 110 3.11 -9.35 -4.03
N ASP A 111 4.21 -10.12 -4.11
CA ASP A 111 4.19 -11.48 -4.63
C ASP A 111 3.31 -12.40 -3.76
N TRP A 112 3.45 -12.34 -2.44
CA TRP A 112 2.58 -13.06 -1.52
C TRP A 112 1.11 -12.64 -1.63
N LEU A 113 0.81 -11.35 -1.67
CA LEU A 113 -0.55 -10.80 -1.74
C LEU A 113 -1.26 -11.10 -3.07
N SER A 114 -0.50 -11.33 -4.14
CA SER A 114 -1.05 -11.58 -5.49
C SER A 114 -1.60 -12.98 -5.70
N ARG A 115 -1.35 -13.90 -4.76
CA ARG A 115 -1.66 -15.32 -4.97
C ARG A 115 -3.15 -15.63 -4.86
N PRO A 116 -3.69 -16.50 -5.75
CA PRO A 116 -5.07 -16.98 -5.63
C PRO A 116 -5.35 -17.68 -4.30
N SER A 117 -4.37 -18.41 -3.75
CA SER A 117 -4.42 -19.05 -2.42
C SER A 117 -4.53 -18.04 -1.27
N ALA A 118 -4.11 -16.79 -1.48
CA ALA A 118 -4.34 -15.67 -0.57
C ALA A 118 -5.73 -15.03 -0.73
N GLY A 119 -6.59 -15.56 -1.60
CA GLY A 119 -7.87 -14.93 -1.96
C GLY A 119 -7.74 -13.80 -2.97
N ALA A 120 -6.58 -13.68 -3.67
CA ALA A 120 -6.30 -12.61 -4.64
C ALA A 120 -6.63 -11.22 -4.09
N VAL A 121 -6.20 -10.93 -2.86
CA VAL A 121 -6.60 -9.74 -2.06
C VAL A 121 -6.25 -8.40 -2.72
N LEU A 122 -5.37 -8.41 -3.73
CA LEU A 122 -5.04 -7.23 -4.53
C LEU A 122 -5.97 -7.02 -5.73
N ALA A 123 -6.68 -8.06 -6.19
CA ALA A 123 -7.56 -7.93 -7.34
C ALA A 123 -8.70 -6.96 -7.05
N GLY A 124 -8.73 -5.85 -7.79
CA GLY A 124 -9.67 -4.77 -7.58
C GLY A 124 -9.46 -3.97 -6.31
N LYS A 125 -8.40 -4.15 -5.54
CA LYS A 125 -8.08 -3.34 -4.36
C LYS A 125 -7.70 -1.91 -4.80
N PRO A 126 -8.34 -0.87 -4.25
CA PRO A 126 -7.90 0.51 -4.41
C PRO A 126 -6.53 0.71 -3.78
N VAL A 127 -5.55 1.21 -4.55
CA VAL A 127 -4.16 1.38 -4.07
C VAL A 127 -3.62 2.75 -4.46
N ALA A 128 -3.05 3.46 -3.48
CA ALA A 128 -2.24 4.65 -3.70
C ALA A 128 -0.76 4.34 -3.45
N VAL A 129 0.13 4.94 -4.27
CA VAL A 129 1.58 4.78 -4.15
C VAL A 129 2.22 6.15 -3.99
N VAL A 130 2.99 6.30 -2.92
CA VAL A 130 3.77 7.51 -2.57
C VAL A 130 5.22 7.10 -2.27
N GLY A 131 6.10 8.05 -2.05
CA GLY A 131 7.45 7.70 -1.62
C GLY A 131 8.34 8.88 -1.30
N ALA A 132 9.33 8.61 -0.46
CA ALA A 132 10.36 9.55 -0.05
C ALA A 132 11.76 8.93 -0.20
N SER A 133 12.72 9.71 -0.69
CA SER A 133 14.10 9.29 -0.90
C SER A 133 15.06 10.44 -0.58
N GLY A 134 16.25 10.12 -0.03
CA GLY A 134 17.36 11.04 0.09
C GLY A 134 17.97 11.50 -1.24
N GLY A 135 17.63 10.82 -2.34
CA GLY A 135 18.08 11.18 -3.67
C GLY A 135 17.27 12.32 -4.30
N ARG A 136 17.88 13.04 -5.23
CA ARG A 136 17.28 14.22 -5.90
C ARG A 136 16.05 13.91 -6.78
N TRP A 137 15.86 12.66 -7.17
CA TRP A 137 14.77 12.23 -8.07
C TRP A 137 13.53 11.75 -7.32
N GLY A 138 13.58 11.71 -5.99
CA GLY A 138 12.55 11.07 -5.19
C GLY A 138 12.52 9.56 -5.45
N THR A 139 11.33 9.00 -5.56
CA THR A 139 11.14 7.55 -5.78
C THR A 139 10.40 7.27 -7.10
N ARG A 140 10.67 8.06 -8.13
CA ARG A 140 9.91 7.99 -9.40
C ARG A 140 10.00 6.63 -10.07
N LEU A 141 11.20 6.05 -10.15
CA LEU A 141 11.41 4.76 -10.80
C LEU A 141 10.86 3.61 -9.94
N ALA A 142 11.06 3.66 -8.64
CA ALA A 142 10.47 2.69 -7.72
C ALA A 142 8.94 2.72 -7.75
N GLN A 143 8.32 3.90 -7.73
CA GLN A 143 6.86 4.00 -7.85
C GLN A 143 6.34 3.50 -9.20
N ALA A 144 7.07 3.73 -10.29
CA ALA A 144 6.72 3.16 -11.59
C ALA A 144 6.77 1.62 -11.55
N ALA A 145 7.82 1.03 -10.99
CA ALA A 145 7.95 -0.41 -10.83
C ALA A 145 6.84 -1.02 -9.92
N VAL A 146 6.52 -0.35 -8.80
CA VAL A 146 5.41 -0.77 -7.93
C VAL A 146 4.07 -0.72 -8.66
N ARG A 147 3.79 0.36 -9.40
CA ARG A 147 2.54 0.49 -10.18
C ARG A 147 2.44 -0.58 -11.25
N GLN A 148 3.54 -0.93 -11.93
CA GLN A 148 3.59 -2.01 -12.91
C GLN A 148 3.27 -3.37 -12.27
N ALA A 149 3.85 -3.67 -11.11
CA ALA A 149 3.56 -4.90 -10.38
C ALA A 149 2.07 -4.95 -9.95
N LEU A 150 1.54 -3.84 -9.42
CA LEU A 150 0.14 -3.75 -9.00
C LEU A 150 -0.85 -3.82 -10.17
N PHE A 151 -0.49 -3.30 -11.33
CA PHE A 151 -1.29 -3.45 -12.54
C PHE A 151 -1.46 -4.93 -12.92
N ALA A 152 -0.39 -5.72 -12.81
CA ALA A 152 -0.43 -7.16 -13.07
C ALA A 152 -1.32 -7.94 -12.07
N THR A 153 -1.63 -7.35 -10.91
CA THR A 153 -2.54 -7.93 -9.89
C THR A 153 -3.97 -7.43 -10.00
N GLU A 154 -4.32 -6.70 -11.07
CA GLU A 154 -5.63 -6.09 -11.28
C GLU A 154 -6.03 -5.07 -10.19
N SER A 155 -5.06 -4.48 -9.50
CA SER A 155 -5.31 -3.41 -8.50
C SER A 155 -5.83 -2.14 -9.16
N LEU A 156 -6.66 -1.37 -8.45
CA LEU A 156 -7.18 -0.07 -8.90
C LEU A 156 -6.29 1.06 -8.40
N LEU A 157 -5.45 1.59 -9.27
CA LEU A 157 -4.45 2.57 -8.90
C LEU A 157 -4.99 3.99 -8.85
N VAL A 158 -4.64 4.73 -7.79
CA VAL A 158 -4.70 6.20 -7.80
C VAL A 158 -3.57 6.69 -8.71
N THR A 159 -3.94 7.28 -9.83
CA THR A 159 -2.98 7.77 -10.83
C THR A 159 -2.58 9.22 -10.61
N ALA A 160 -3.46 10.02 -10.01
CA ALA A 160 -3.25 11.43 -9.68
C ALA A 160 -4.05 11.80 -8.41
N PRO A 161 -3.53 12.71 -7.56
CA PRO A 161 -2.17 13.28 -7.65
C PRO A 161 -1.07 12.26 -7.32
N ALA A 162 0.19 12.62 -7.56
CA ALA A 162 1.36 11.82 -7.21
C ALA A 162 2.25 12.57 -6.22
N LEU A 163 2.93 11.86 -5.33
CA LEU A 163 3.87 12.43 -4.36
C LEU A 163 5.23 11.73 -4.44
N TYR A 164 6.24 12.49 -4.83
CA TYR A 164 7.63 12.08 -4.94
C TYR A 164 8.48 13.01 -4.08
N LEU A 165 8.67 12.68 -2.80
CA LEU A 165 9.52 13.48 -1.93
C LEU A 165 10.99 13.19 -2.25
N ALA A 166 11.64 14.17 -2.82
CA ALA A 166 13.06 14.15 -3.10
C ALA A 166 13.79 14.98 -2.06
N GLN A 167 15.02 14.61 -1.78
CA GLN A 167 15.93 15.37 -0.92
C GLN A 167 15.35 15.70 0.47
N THR A 168 15.88 15.09 1.42
CA THR A 168 15.36 14.90 2.75
C THR A 168 15.68 16.00 3.73
N ASP A 169 16.34 17.07 3.31
CA ASP A 169 16.76 18.15 4.20
C ASP A 169 15.65 19.17 4.50
N GLY A 170 14.40 18.83 4.21
CA GLY A 170 13.34 19.79 4.35
C GLY A 170 11.94 19.30 4.71
N PRO A 171 11.41 18.18 4.18
CA PRO A 171 10.00 17.87 4.41
C PRO A 171 9.70 17.39 5.83
N PHE A 172 10.68 16.77 6.52
CA PHE A 172 10.52 16.30 7.89
C PHE A 172 11.37 17.12 8.86
N ASP A 173 10.79 17.49 9.98
CA ASP A 173 11.52 18.15 11.08
C ASP A 173 12.38 17.17 11.89
N ALA A 174 13.07 17.68 12.91
CA ALA A 174 13.96 16.89 13.77
C ALA A 174 13.22 15.79 14.57
N SER A 175 11.93 15.95 14.83
CA SER A 175 11.10 14.94 15.49
C SER A 175 10.65 13.84 14.52
N GLY A 176 10.79 14.07 13.22
CA GLY A 176 10.31 13.18 12.16
C GLY A 176 8.90 13.50 11.67
N TYR A 177 8.33 14.60 12.13
CA TYR A 177 7.04 15.09 11.65
C TYR A 177 7.18 15.68 10.24
N LEU A 178 6.20 15.40 9.37
CA LEU A 178 6.15 15.98 8.03
C LEU A 178 5.70 17.43 8.12
N ALA A 179 6.66 18.35 8.20
CA ALA A 179 6.42 19.78 8.39
C ALA A 179 6.07 20.53 7.10
N ASP A 180 6.40 19.96 5.95
CA ASP A 180 6.09 20.57 4.63
C ASP A 180 4.58 20.51 4.36
N GLU A 181 3.92 21.67 4.42
CA GLU A 181 2.47 21.80 4.21
C GLU A 181 2.04 21.42 2.78
N ALA A 182 2.87 21.64 1.77
CA ALA A 182 2.57 21.22 0.39
C ALA A 182 2.55 19.70 0.27
N ALA A 183 3.52 19.01 0.91
CA ALA A 183 3.56 17.56 0.97
C ALA A 183 2.37 16.99 1.77
N ARG A 184 2.01 17.62 2.89
CA ARG A 184 0.81 17.23 3.69
C ARG A 184 -0.47 17.42 2.87
N GLY A 185 -0.59 18.53 2.16
CA GLY A 185 -1.72 18.81 1.27
C GLY A 185 -1.83 17.78 0.14
N ALA A 186 -0.72 17.44 -0.51
CA ALA A 186 -0.69 16.40 -1.53
C ALA A 186 -1.07 15.01 -0.98
N LEU A 187 -0.59 14.67 0.22
CA LEU A 187 -0.90 13.41 0.88
C LEU A 187 -2.41 13.29 1.17
N ARG A 188 -3.02 14.38 1.68
CA ARG A 188 -4.47 14.47 1.91
C ARG A 188 -5.26 14.30 0.61
N GLN A 189 -4.84 14.95 -0.47
CA GLN A 189 -5.49 14.79 -1.78
C GLN A 189 -5.38 13.36 -2.33
N ILE A 190 -4.24 12.68 -2.13
CA ILE A 190 -4.06 11.27 -2.51
C ILE A 190 -5.03 10.37 -1.72
N LEU A 191 -5.16 10.58 -0.41
CA LEU A 191 -6.11 9.82 0.42
C LEU A 191 -7.56 10.10 0.02
N GLN A 192 -7.90 11.33 -0.35
CA GLN A 192 -9.22 11.67 -0.90
C GLN A 192 -9.51 10.95 -2.22
N ALA A 193 -8.53 10.92 -3.15
CA ALA A 193 -8.65 10.19 -4.41
C ALA A 193 -8.80 8.67 -4.18
N LEU A 194 -8.03 8.11 -3.23
CA LEU A 194 -8.17 6.72 -2.82
C LEU A 194 -9.58 6.44 -2.27
N ALA A 195 -10.06 7.29 -1.37
CA ALA A 195 -11.41 7.18 -0.79
C ALA A 195 -12.51 7.25 -1.86
N GLN A 196 -12.32 8.05 -2.90
CA GLN A 196 -13.27 8.11 -4.01
C GLN A 196 -13.37 6.78 -4.75
N ILE A 197 -12.23 6.12 -5.05
CA ILE A 197 -12.22 4.79 -5.69
C ILE A 197 -12.88 3.76 -4.75
N MET A 198 -12.60 3.82 -3.43
CA MET A 198 -13.20 2.92 -2.45
C MET A 198 -14.74 3.01 -2.46
N ARG A 199 -15.31 4.23 -2.49
CA ARG A 199 -16.78 4.46 -2.52
C ARG A 199 -17.45 3.95 -3.78
N THR A 200 -16.78 3.98 -4.93
CA THR A 200 -17.37 3.48 -6.19
C THR A 200 -17.47 1.96 -6.25
N ARG A 201 -16.94 1.25 -5.26
CA ARG A 201 -16.94 -0.22 -5.16
C ARG A 201 -17.77 -0.78 -4.01
N ALA A 202 -18.18 0.07 -3.08
CA ALA A 202 -19.11 -0.30 -2.01
C ALA A 202 -20.54 -0.34 -2.57
#